data_095273a8e17d20fb620ad44ee8bac6a8
#
_entry.id   095273a8e17d20fb620ad44ee8bac6a8
#
_cell.length_a   1.000
_cell.length_b   1.000
_cell.length_c   1.000
_cell.angle_alpha   90.00
_cell.angle_beta   90.00
_cell.angle_gamma   90.00
#
_symmetry.space_group_name_H-M   'P 1'
#
loop_
_entity.id
_entity.type
_entity.pdbx_description
1 polymer ?
#
loop_
_entity_poly.entity_id
_entity_poly.type
_entity_poly.pdbx_seq_one_letter_code
_entity_poly.pdbx_strand_id
1 'polypeptide(L)'
;MSPAPVVAQSANGHSPIVGEPEVLEDGTVSSRSVESSPAWLGLKEAVSALRPLQVQDGSIPGDADHPDARALVSTIAGHLRAFVPLFPHDADYLNAAAIDFERWASQGFAVPDFFDSLEAFQPQRDRVDGLRHLVVFPMYTQNGSTDRLVEAVLVEVIWPEFVAVLEAGDYSNRLFVPIRFLDFTDGYDTNSAVLFPETIAMRTVPTFTWGAIFADREAARFRRVVREASAITKLDLPADAARLLDDQHLAEETFVMWDLIHDRTHMRGDLPFDPFMIKQRMPYFLYSLEELRCDLTAYREAVRLERAEDTDDVTRDHAKLVQYAVLFDRIFRFAITGTRVRNYDGVGGQLLFAWLHQHRVLHWTDTRLIIDWDDVPEVVIALGREIEELYWQSIDRPKTAHWLAAYALVSTTLTPHPASNWARVVDGRRDLPLDGPPKGFTDAVLPDEFPLSMFYEALSKKMADVIDSTAGLTGRG
;
A
#
# COMPACT_ATOMS: atom_id res chain seq x y z
N MET A 1 -46.01 -50.61 -26.16
CA MET A 1 -45.28 -50.40 -27.41
C MET A 1 -45.34 -48.90 -27.69
N SER A 2 -44.32 -48.18 -27.29
CA SER A 2 -44.13 -46.77 -27.67
C SER A 2 -42.96 -46.68 -28.65
N PRO A 3 -43.04 -45.86 -29.69
CA PRO A 3 -41.93 -45.71 -30.64
C PRO A 3 -40.87 -44.74 -30.11
N ALA A 4 -39.63 -45.07 -30.40
CA ALA A 4 -38.44 -44.23 -30.16
C ALA A 4 -38.45 -42.97 -31.02
N PRO A 5 -37.82 -41.88 -30.54
CA PRO A 5 -37.63 -40.67 -31.37
C PRO A 5 -36.43 -40.81 -32.31
N VAL A 6 -36.64 -40.31 -33.51
CA VAL A 6 -35.67 -40.23 -34.58
C VAL A 6 -34.64 -39.12 -34.27
N VAL A 7 -33.38 -39.49 -34.36
CA VAL A 7 -32.22 -38.57 -34.31
C VAL A 7 -32.14 -37.86 -35.66
N ALA A 8 -32.29 -36.53 -35.65
CA ALA A 8 -31.92 -35.67 -36.77
C ALA A 8 -30.43 -35.29 -36.62
N GLN A 9 -29.60 -35.75 -37.54
CA GLN A 9 -28.25 -35.23 -37.76
C GLN A 9 -28.37 -33.88 -38.46
N SER A 10 -27.89 -32.80 -37.82
CA SER A 10 -27.50 -31.58 -38.51
C SER A 10 -26.00 -31.45 -38.46
N ALA A 11 -25.39 -31.65 -39.62
CA ALA A 11 -24.02 -31.29 -39.88
C ALA A 11 -23.93 -29.77 -40.06
N ASN A 12 -23.23 -29.12 -39.15
CA ASN A 12 -22.50 -27.90 -39.46
C ASN A 12 -21.32 -27.81 -38.49
N GLY A 13 -20.15 -28.13 -39.01
CA GLY A 13 -18.89 -27.98 -38.30
C GLY A 13 -18.54 -26.50 -38.12
N HIS A 14 -18.76 -26.01 -36.91
CA HIS A 14 -18.01 -24.90 -36.35
C HIS A 14 -17.29 -25.44 -35.14
N SER A 15 -15.96 -25.50 -35.25
CA SER A 15 -15.12 -25.66 -34.10
C SER A 15 -15.44 -24.53 -33.10
N PRO A 16 -15.64 -24.81 -31.80
CA PRO A 16 -15.82 -23.74 -30.84
C PRO A 16 -14.55 -22.87 -30.83
N ILE A 17 -14.71 -21.60 -31.10
CA ILE A 17 -13.67 -20.58 -30.84
C ILE A 17 -13.42 -20.63 -29.32
N VAL A 18 -12.30 -21.20 -28.94
CA VAL A 18 -11.83 -21.25 -27.58
C VAL A 18 -11.58 -19.79 -27.12
N GLY A 19 -12.43 -19.27 -26.24
CA GLY A 19 -12.08 -18.05 -25.52
C GLY A 19 -13.10 -16.91 -25.49
N GLU A 20 -14.40 -17.18 -25.66
CA GLU A 20 -15.37 -16.16 -25.22
C GLU A 20 -15.43 -16.12 -23.68
N PRO A 21 -15.34 -14.92 -23.08
CA PRO A 21 -15.44 -14.79 -21.64
C PRO A 21 -16.80 -15.25 -21.14
N GLU A 22 -16.82 -16.01 -20.06
CA GLU A 22 -18.03 -16.45 -19.40
C GLU A 22 -18.68 -15.24 -18.71
N VAL A 23 -19.75 -14.72 -19.29
CA VAL A 23 -20.54 -13.64 -18.71
C VAL A 23 -21.56 -14.26 -17.76
N LEU A 24 -21.52 -13.87 -16.50
CA LEU A 24 -22.46 -14.30 -15.47
C LEU A 24 -23.84 -13.70 -15.74
N GLU A 25 -24.92 -14.28 -15.14
CA GLU A 25 -26.31 -13.85 -15.34
C GLU A 25 -26.55 -12.36 -14.98
N ASP A 26 -25.73 -11.77 -14.15
CA ASP A 26 -25.75 -10.35 -13.75
C ASP A 26 -24.98 -9.42 -14.70
N GLY A 27 -24.43 -9.95 -15.81
CA GLY A 27 -23.63 -9.20 -16.76
C GLY A 27 -22.16 -9.02 -16.39
N THR A 28 -21.72 -9.56 -15.26
CA THR A 28 -20.30 -9.56 -14.85
C THR A 28 -19.54 -10.69 -15.54
N VAL A 29 -18.27 -10.44 -15.85
CA VAL A 29 -17.37 -11.44 -16.44
C VAL A 29 -16.71 -12.23 -15.32
N SER A 30 -16.76 -13.56 -15.38
CA SER A 30 -16.10 -14.42 -14.40
C SER A 30 -14.61 -14.10 -14.29
N SER A 31 -14.08 -13.98 -13.06
CA SER A 31 -12.66 -13.65 -12.79
C SER A 31 -11.69 -14.58 -13.51
N ARG A 32 -11.96 -15.87 -13.49
CA ARG A 32 -11.15 -16.88 -14.16
C ARG A 32 -11.17 -16.77 -15.69
N SER A 33 -12.18 -16.11 -16.25
CA SER A 33 -12.29 -15.93 -17.69
C SER A 33 -11.37 -14.82 -18.22
N VAL A 34 -11.18 -13.71 -17.49
CA VAL A 34 -10.30 -12.60 -17.93
C VAL A 34 -8.83 -12.98 -17.76
N GLU A 35 -8.43 -13.49 -16.60
CA GLU A 35 -7.05 -13.87 -16.29
C GLU A 35 -6.49 -15.00 -17.19
N SER A 36 -7.36 -15.89 -17.66
CA SER A 36 -7.01 -16.96 -18.59
C SER A 36 -7.31 -16.63 -20.06
N SER A 37 -7.83 -15.43 -20.34
CA SER A 37 -8.19 -15.05 -21.71
C SER A 37 -6.95 -14.90 -22.60
N PRO A 38 -7.02 -15.31 -23.88
CA PRO A 38 -5.93 -15.09 -24.82
C PRO A 38 -5.55 -13.61 -24.97
N ALA A 39 -6.50 -12.69 -24.79
CA ALA A 39 -6.26 -11.25 -24.84
C ALA A 39 -5.37 -10.78 -23.69
N TRP A 40 -5.62 -11.25 -22.46
CA TRP A 40 -4.78 -10.94 -21.30
C TRP A 40 -3.39 -11.54 -21.41
N LEU A 41 -3.30 -12.82 -21.75
CA LEU A 41 -2.01 -13.50 -21.93
C LEU A 41 -1.18 -12.83 -23.02
N GLY A 42 -1.81 -12.46 -24.16
CA GLY A 42 -1.13 -11.74 -25.23
C GLY A 42 -0.70 -10.32 -24.84
N LEU A 43 -1.50 -9.62 -24.02
CA LEU A 43 -1.12 -8.32 -23.47
C LEU A 43 0.10 -8.45 -22.55
N LYS A 44 0.11 -9.41 -21.62
CA LYS A 44 1.26 -9.68 -20.72
C LYS A 44 2.52 -10.02 -21.51
N GLU A 45 2.41 -10.87 -22.54
CA GLU A 45 3.54 -11.23 -23.38
C GLU A 45 4.11 -10.01 -24.12
N ALA A 46 3.25 -9.17 -24.69
CA ALA A 46 3.68 -7.96 -25.41
C ALA A 46 4.34 -6.93 -24.46
N VAL A 47 3.77 -6.73 -23.27
CA VAL A 47 4.36 -5.84 -22.25
C VAL A 47 5.70 -6.38 -21.75
N SER A 48 5.79 -7.68 -21.46
CA SER A 48 7.02 -8.32 -21.01
C SER A 48 8.13 -8.26 -22.08
N ALA A 49 7.77 -8.37 -23.37
CA ALA A 49 8.71 -8.25 -24.49
C ALA A 49 9.14 -6.79 -24.73
N LEU A 50 8.29 -5.80 -24.45
CA LEU A 50 8.61 -4.38 -24.57
C LEU A 50 9.60 -3.90 -23.50
N ARG A 51 9.49 -4.43 -22.30
CA ARG A 51 10.24 -4.00 -21.12
C ARG A 51 11.76 -3.96 -21.33
N PRO A 52 12.45 -4.98 -21.85
CA PRO A 52 13.90 -4.97 -22.05
C PRO A 52 14.39 -3.93 -23.08
N LEU A 53 13.50 -3.38 -23.91
CA LEU A 53 13.84 -2.32 -24.86
C LEU A 53 13.83 -0.94 -24.21
N GLN A 54 13.15 -0.79 -23.07
CA GLN A 54 13.03 0.47 -22.33
C GLN A 54 14.20 0.69 -21.39
N VAL A 55 14.59 1.95 -21.21
CA VAL A 55 15.51 2.40 -20.15
C VAL A 55 14.74 2.98 -18.98
N GLN A 56 15.42 3.36 -17.91
CA GLN A 56 14.87 3.75 -16.61
C GLN A 56 13.71 4.77 -16.67
N ASP A 57 13.79 5.76 -17.56
CA ASP A 57 12.75 6.78 -17.70
C ASP A 57 11.57 6.34 -18.61
N GLY A 58 11.57 5.10 -19.04
CA GLY A 58 10.57 4.52 -19.92
C GLY A 58 10.80 4.72 -21.41
N SER A 59 11.79 5.53 -21.82
CA SER A 59 12.13 5.75 -23.22
C SER A 59 12.84 4.54 -23.85
N ILE A 60 12.89 4.49 -25.21
CA ILE A 60 13.66 3.51 -25.98
C ILE A 60 14.64 4.27 -26.86
N PRO A 61 15.89 4.46 -26.41
CA PRO A 61 16.85 5.33 -27.09
C PRO A 61 17.49 4.68 -28.34
N GLY A 62 17.37 3.36 -28.51
CA GLY A 62 18.01 2.64 -29.61
C GLY A 62 17.13 2.65 -30.86
N ASP A 63 17.48 3.39 -31.91
CA ASP A 63 16.73 3.43 -33.18
C ASP A 63 16.57 2.03 -33.80
N ALA A 64 17.52 1.14 -33.57
CA ALA A 64 17.49 -0.26 -34.05
C ALA A 64 16.32 -1.05 -33.45
N ASP A 65 15.92 -0.71 -32.22
CA ASP A 65 14.86 -1.41 -31.48
C ASP A 65 13.46 -0.87 -31.80
N HIS A 66 13.38 0.30 -32.46
CA HIS A 66 12.10 0.95 -32.77
C HIS A 66 11.16 0.14 -33.65
N PRO A 67 11.60 -0.63 -34.66
CA PRO A 67 10.69 -1.50 -35.43
C PRO A 67 9.99 -2.54 -34.57
N ASP A 68 10.74 -3.22 -33.69
CA ASP A 68 10.18 -4.25 -32.79
C ASP A 68 9.27 -3.59 -31.73
N ALA A 69 9.71 -2.48 -31.15
CA ALA A 69 8.91 -1.70 -30.20
C ALA A 69 7.58 -1.23 -30.82
N ARG A 70 7.55 -0.78 -32.09
CA ARG A 70 6.30 -0.43 -32.78
C ARG A 70 5.36 -1.61 -32.97
N ALA A 71 5.88 -2.78 -33.28
CA ALA A 71 5.07 -3.99 -33.41
C ALA A 71 4.43 -4.37 -32.06
N LEU A 72 5.21 -4.34 -30.97
CA LEU A 72 4.74 -4.61 -29.62
C LEU A 72 3.70 -3.60 -29.15
N VAL A 73 3.95 -2.30 -29.34
CA VAL A 73 3.01 -1.23 -28.99
C VAL A 73 1.71 -1.34 -29.79
N SER A 74 1.77 -1.69 -31.08
CA SER A 74 0.57 -1.96 -31.88
C SER A 74 -0.24 -3.13 -31.31
N THR A 75 0.43 -4.19 -30.86
CA THR A 75 -0.20 -5.34 -30.21
C THR A 75 -0.85 -4.93 -28.89
N ILE A 76 -0.14 -4.18 -28.02
CA ILE A 76 -0.67 -3.65 -26.76
C ILE A 76 -1.92 -2.80 -27.01
N ALA A 77 -1.87 -1.85 -27.94
CA ALA A 77 -3.00 -0.99 -28.28
C ALA A 77 -4.20 -1.79 -28.83
N GLY A 78 -3.94 -2.85 -29.60
CA GLY A 78 -4.96 -3.78 -30.07
C GLY A 78 -5.66 -4.51 -28.93
N HIS A 79 -4.88 -5.02 -27.95
CA HIS A 79 -5.45 -5.69 -26.76
C HIS A 79 -6.24 -4.71 -25.89
N LEU A 80 -5.73 -3.48 -25.65
CA LEU A 80 -6.47 -2.47 -24.89
C LEU A 80 -7.86 -2.21 -25.48
N ARG A 81 -7.96 -2.04 -26.79
CA ARG A 81 -9.25 -1.89 -27.48
C ARG A 81 -10.15 -3.13 -27.38
N ALA A 82 -9.56 -4.31 -27.41
CA ALA A 82 -10.29 -5.57 -27.25
C ALA A 82 -10.90 -5.73 -25.85
N PHE A 83 -10.31 -5.10 -24.83
CA PHE A 83 -10.82 -5.11 -23.47
C PHE A 83 -11.95 -4.10 -23.22
N VAL A 84 -12.15 -3.09 -24.06
CA VAL A 84 -13.19 -2.05 -23.86
C VAL A 84 -14.58 -2.65 -23.58
N PRO A 85 -15.07 -3.67 -24.30
CA PRO A 85 -16.37 -4.27 -24.01
C PRO A 85 -16.45 -5.00 -22.65
N LEU A 86 -15.31 -5.46 -22.11
CA LEU A 86 -15.23 -6.18 -20.84
C LEU A 86 -15.12 -5.24 -19.65
N PHE A 87 -14.63 -4.02 -19.88
CA PHE A 87 -14.48 -2.96 -18.87
C PHE A 87 -15.18 -1.68 -19.35
N PRO A 88 -16.51 -1.67 -19.45
CA PRO A 88 -17.25 -0.53 -20.01
C PRO A 88 -17.09 0.75 -19.18
N HIS A 89 -16.85 0.63 -17.87
CA HIS A 89 -16.56 1.75 -16.97
C HIS A 89 -15.18 2.38 -17.22
N ASP A 90 -14.24 1.62 -17.80
CA ASP A 90 -12.88 2.06 -18.15
C ASP A 90 -12.74 2.35 -19.66
N ALA A 91 -13.84 2.37 -20.44
CA ALA A 91 -13.79 2.46 -21.90
C ALA A 91 -13.03 3.70 -22.39
N ASP A 92 -13.27 4.85 -21.80
CA ASP A 92 -12.59 6.10 -22.17
C ASP A 92 -11.09 6.02 -21.88
N TYR A 93 -10.72 5.49 -20.73
CA TYR A 93 -9.34 5.27 -20.34
C TYR A 93 -8.63 4.28 -21.28
N LEU A 94 -9.21 3.11 -21.54
CA LEU A 94 -8.59 2.09 -22.39
C LEU A 94 -8.37 2.58 -23.83
N ASN A 95 -9.32 3.35 -24.36
CA ASN A 95 -9.17 3.98 -25.67
C ASN A 95 -8.09 5.08 -25.66
N ALA A 96 -8.07 5.93 -24.64
CA ALA A 96 -7.03 6.96 -24.48
C ALA A 96 -5.65 6.33 -24.35
N ALA A 97 -5.52 5.26 -23.56
CA ALA A 97 -4.25 4.54 -23.38
C ALA A 97 -3.74 3.96 -24.71
N ALA A 98 -4.62 3.35 -25.51
CA ALA A 98 -4.24 2.86 -26.83
C ALA A 98 -3.71 3.99 -27.74
N ILE A 99 -4.33 5.19 -27.69
CA ILE A 99 -3.88 6.38 -28.43
C ILE A 99 -2.54 6.89 -27.90
N ASP A 100 -2.34 6.92 -26.57
CA ASP A 100 -1.08 7.36 -25.96
C ASP A 100 0.07 6.44 -26.35
N PHE A 101 -0.12 5.13 -26.38
CA PHE A 101 0.85 4.17 -26.90
C PHE A 101 1.21 4.43 -28.38
N GLU A 102 0.23 4.61 -29.23
CA GLU A 102 0.44 4.89 -30.65
C GLU A 102 1.14 6.25 -30.86
N ARG A 103 0.78 7.26 -30.09
CA ARG A 103 1.43 8.58 -30.07
C ARG A 103 2.88 8.47 -29.65
N TRP A 104 3.17 7.75 -28.57
CA TRP A 104 4.54 7.51 -28.08
C TRP A 104 5.41 6.84 -29.15
N ALA A 105 4.89 5.81 -29.81
CA ALA A 105 5.59 5.15 -30.92
C ALA A 105 5.83 6.09 -32.10
N SER A 106 4.87 6.96 -32.45
CA SER A 106 5.00 7.94 -33.54
C SER A 106 6.02 9.04 -33.23
N GLN A 107 6.26 9.34 -31.95
CA GLN A 107 7.21 10.34 -31.47
C GLN A 107 8.64 9.76 -31.26
N GLY A 108 8.90 8.53 -31.73
CA GLY A 108 10.23 7.91 -31.66
C GLY A 108 10.61 7.45 -30.26
N PHE A 109 9.65 7.03 -29.47
CA PHE A 109 9.85 6.43 -28.15
C PHE A 109 10.66 7.30 -27.18
N ALA A 110 10.48 8.63 -27.22
CA ALA A 110 10.98 9.52 -26.19
C ALA A 110 10.41 9.16 -24.81
N VAL A 111 10.78 9.89 -23.74
CA VAL A 111 10.17 9.71 -22.43
C VAL A 111 8.64 9.71 -22.57
N PRO A 112 7.94 8.67 -22.11
CA PRO A 112 6.50 8.56 -22.29
C PRO A 112 5.73 9.73 -21.65
N ASP A 113 4.58 10.07 -22.26
CA ASP A 113 3.64 11.04 -21.72
C ASP A 113 2.22 10.45 -21.86
N PHE A 114 1.76 9.87 -20.78
CA PHE A 114 0.46 9.18 -20.68
C PHE A 114 -0.58 10.01 -19.92
N PHE A 115 -0.47 11.34 -20.03
CA PHE A 115 -1.34 12.24 -19.28
C PHE A 115 -2.81 12.11 -19.70
N ASP A 116 -3.11 11.95 -20.99
CA ASP A 116 -4.49 11.88 -21.47
C ASP A 116 -5.21 10.63 -20.97
N SER A 117 -4.55 9.47 -21.01
CA SER A 117 -5.11 8.24 -20.44
C SER A 117 -5.21 8.29 -18.91
N LEU A 118 -4.23 8.92 -18.25
CA LEU A 118 -4.29 9.12 -16.80
C LEU A 118 -5.46 10.03 -16.39
N GLU A 119 -5.72 11.11 -17.15
CA GLU A 119 -6.85 12.01 -16.91
C GLU A 119 -8.18 11.27 -17.10
N ALA A 120 -8.26 10.37 -18.07
CA ALA A 120 -9.44 9.54 -18.31
C ALA A 120 -9.65 8.47 -17.24
N PHE A 121 -8.58 8.00 -16.58
CA PHE A 121 -8.66 6.97 -15.55
C PHE A 121 -8.99 7.56 -14.18
N GLN A 122 -10.22 7.35 -13.74
CA GLN A 122 -10.75 7.93 -12.50
C GLN A 122 -11.38 6.84 -11.59
N PRO A 123 -10.58 5.86 -11.11
CA PRO A 123 -11.10 4.67 -10.40
C PRO A 123 -11.83 5.01 -9.09
N GLN A 124 -11.54 6.19 -8.52
CA GLN A 124 -12.17 6.64 -7.29
C GLN A 124 -13.65 7.07 -7.46
N ARG A 125 -14.14 7.23 -8.70
CA ARG A 125 -15.53 7.65 -8.96
C ARG A 125 -16.53 6.52 -8.77
N ASP A 126 -16.14 5.31 -9.14
CA ASP A 126 -17.02 4.14 -9.23
C ASP A 126 -16.47 3.01 -8.35
N ARG A 127 -16.34 3.29 -7.02
CA ARG A 127 -15.92 2.28 -6.06
C ARG A 127 -17.07 1.35 -5.75
N VAL A 128 -17.04 0.18 -6.36
CA VAL A 128 -17.99 -0.91 -6.13
C VAL A 128 -17.20 -2.15 -5.76
N ASP A 129 -17.64 -2.87 -4.75
CA ASP A 129 -17.01 -4.10 -4.34
C ASP A 129 -16.96 -5.11 -5.48
N GLY A 130 -15.80 -5.70 -5.72
CA GLY A 130 -15.58 -6.63 -6.82
C GLY A 130 -15.45 -5.97 -8.21
N LEU A 131 -15.53 -4.64 -8.35
CA LEU A 131 -15.29 -3.97 -9.62
C LEU A 131 -13.84 -4.13 -10.06
N ARG A 132 -13.64 -4.51 -11.32
CA ARG A 132 -12.32 -4.79 -11.87
C ARG A 132 -11.85 -3.68 -12.77
N HIS A 133 -10.53 -3.44 -12.72
CA HIS A 133 -9.83 -2.51 -13.60
C HIS A 133 -8.65 -3.22 -14.28
N LEU A 134 -8.47 -2.93 -15.57
CA LEU A 134 -7.24 -3.23 -16.30
C LEU A 134 -6.40 -1.96 -16.35
N VAL A 135 -5.24 -1.95 -15.71
CA VAL A 135 -4.36 -0.77 -15.63
C VAL A 135 -3.07 -1.04 -16.39
N VAL A 136 -2.78 -0.21 -17.40
CA VAL A 136 -1.58 -0.34 -18.24
C VAL A 136 -0.96 1.04 -18.43
N PHE A 137 0.18 1.26 -17.77
CA PHE A 137 0.92 2.53 -17.82
C PHE A 137 2.43 2.28 -17.81
N PRO A 138 3.25 3.24 -18.29
CA PRO A 138 4.64 3.36 -17.87
C PRO A 138 4.67 3.85 -16.41
N MET A 139 4.87 2.94 -15.45
CA MET A 139 4.75 3.23 -14.03
C MET A 139 5.89 2.63 -13.21
N TYR A 140 6.21 3.28 -12.09
CA TYR A 140 7.10 2.73 -11.09
C TYR A 140 6.31 2.35 -9.83
N THR A 141 6.95 1.60 -8.95
CA THR A 141 6.39 1.24 -7.67
C THR A 141 7.11 1.98 -6.55
N GLN A 142 6.34 2.65 -5.71
CA GLN A 142 6.88 3.29 -4.51
C GLN A 142 7.54 2.22 -3.62
N ASN A 143 8.71 2.53 -3.08
CA ASN A 143 9.54 1.62 -2.28
C ASN A 143 10.10 0.39 -3.03
N GLY A 144 9.82 0.25 -4.32
CA GLY A 144 10.37 -0.76 -5.21
C GLY A 144 11.34 -0.16 -6.23
N SER A 145 11.17 -0.55 -7.51
CA SER A 145 11.92 0.05 -8.62
C SER A 145 11.43 1.48 -8.89
N THR A 146 12.38 2.39 -9.18
CA THR A 146 12.08 3.74 -9.68
C THR A 146 12.02 3.80 -11.20
N ASP A 147 12.22 2.65 -11.87
CA ASP A 147 12.19 2.54 -13.33
C ASP A 147 10.75 2.65 -13.81
N ARG A 148 10.48 3.60 -14.72
CA ARG A 148 9.14 3.87 -15.26
C ARG A 148 8.91 3.07 -16.53
N LEU A 149 8.90 1.76 -16.39
CA LEU A 149 8.65 0.83 -17.50
C LEU A 149 7.14 0.59 -17.66
N VAL A 150 6.73 0.18 -18.86
CA VAL A 150 5.34 -0.22 -19.09
C VAL A 150 5.06 -1.50 -18.32
N GLU A 151 4.00 -1.45 -17.52
CA GLU A 151 3.48 -2.61 -16.78
C GLU A 151 1.98 -2.71 -16.98
N ALA A 152 1.46 -3.93 -16.87
CA ALA A 152 0.04 -4.21 -16.90
C ALA A 152 -0.39 -4.94 -15.64
N VAL A 153 -1.46 -4.46 -15.02
CA VAL A 153 -2.03 -5.07 -13.83
C VAL A 153 -3.54 -5.21 -13.98
N LEU A 154 -4.06 -6.35 -13.57
CA LEU A 154 -5.49 -6.61 -13.43
C LEU A 154 -5.82 -6.61 -11.95
N VAL A 155 -6.69 -5.72 -11.53
CA VAL A 155 -7.03 -5.50 -10.13
C VAL A 155 -8.53 -5.53 -9.90
N GLU A 156 -8.93 -5.74 -8.66
CA GLU A 156 -10.32 -5.72 -8.21
C GLU A 156 -10.45 -4.81 -6.99
N VAL A 157 -11.47 -3.96 -6.97
CA VAL A 157 -11.76 -3.04 -5.85
C VAL A 157 -12.31 -3.83 -4.66
N ILE A 158 -11.83 -3.49 -3.46
CA ILE A 158 -12.35 -4.00 -2.19
C ILE A 158 -13.16 -2.88 -1.53
N TRP A 159 -14.49 -2.96 -1.60
CA TRP A 159 -15.37 -1.90 -1.10
C TRP A 159 -16.60 -2.45 -0.40
N PRO A 160 -16.43 -3.20 0.71
CA PRO A 160 -17.54 -3.78 1.45
C PRO A 160 -18.48 -2.69 1.99
N GLU A 161 -19.75 -3.04 2.18
CA GLU A 161 -20.81 -2.10 2.54
C GLU A 161 -20.48 -1.28 3.80
N PHE A 162 -19.91 -1.92 4.83
CA PHE A 162 -19.55 -1.21 6.06
C PHE A 162 -18.49 -0.13 5.85
N VAL A 163 -17.52 -0.36 4.95
CA VAL A 163 -16.50 0.64 4.56
C VAL A 163 -17.17 1.80 3.81
N ALA A 164 -18.10 1.51 2.90
CA ALA A 164 -18.85 2.55 2.19
C ALA A 164 -19.66 3.43 3.16
N VAL A 165 -20.26 2.84 4.19
CA VAL A 165 -20.99 3.57 5.25
C VAL A 165 -20.04 4.45 6.07
N LEU A 166 -18.89 3.93 6.46
CA LEU A 166 -17.87 4.71 7.20
C LEU A 166 -17.35 5.89 6.37
N GLU A 167 -17.08 5.68 5.07
CA GLU A 167 -16.62 6.73 4.16
C GLU A 167 -17.68 7.80 3.92
N ALA A 168 -18.93 7.41 3.79
CA ALA A 168 -20.04 8.36 3.63
C ALA A 168 -20.31 9.18 4.91
N GLY A 169 -19.89 8.68 6.07
CA GLY A 169 -20.02 9.32 7.38
C GLY A 169 -18.79 10.13 7.79
N ASP A 170 -18.20 9.74 8.92
CA ASP A 170 -17.14 10.49 9.60
C ASP A 170 -15.77 10.39 8.91
N TYR A 171 -15.54 9.37 8.07
CA TYR A 171 -14.22 9.05 7.50
C TYR A 171 -14.11 9.33 6.01
N SER A 172 -14.78 10.38 5.52
CA SER A 172 -14.80 10.70 4.08
C SER A 172 -13.40 10.81 3.50
N ASN A 173 -13.13 9.95 2.51
CA ASN A 173 -11.91 9.92 1.72
C ASN A 173 -12.23 9.49 0.29
N ARG A 174 -12.70 10.44 -0.52
CA ARG A 174 -13.18 10.19 -1.89
C ARG A 174 -12.09 9.75 -2.88
N LEU A 175 -10.84 9.86 -2.49
CA LEU A 175 -9.70 9.58 -3.34
C LEU A 175 -9.07 8.19 -3.07
N PHE A 176 -9.55 7.53 -2.02
CA PHE A 176 -9.09 6.23 -1.56
C PHE A 176 -9.69 5.09 -2.40
N VAL A 177 -8.84 4.22 -2.93
CA VAL A 177 -9.25 3.06 -3.75
C VAL A 177 -8.48 1.82 -3.29
N PRO A 178 -9.02 1.03 -2.38
CA PRO A 178 -8.38 -0.22 -1.97
C PRO A 178 -8.60 -1.30 -3.03
N ILE A 179 -7.54 -2.03 -3.34
CA ILE A 179 -7.57 -3.05 -4.38
C ILE A 179 -6.90 -4.35 -3.95
N ARG A 180 -7.27 -5.44 -4.63
CA ARG A 180 -6.51 -6.68 -4.67
C ARG A 180 -6.01 -6.96 -6.08
N PHE A 181 -4.86 -7.61 -6.19
CA PHE A 181 -4.32 -8.05 -7.45
C PHE A 181 -4.99 -9.34 -7.91
N LEU A 182 -5.44 -9.35 -9.16
CA LEU A 182 -5.89 -10.57 -9.83
C LEU A 182 -4.73 -11.19 -10.61
N ASP A 183 -4.02 -10.39 -11.39
CA ASP A 183 -2.79 -10.78 -12.09
C ASP A 183 -1.99 -9.52 -12.50
N PHE A 184 -0.71 -9.67 -12.82
CA PHE A 184 0.17 -8.56 -13.21
C PHE A 184 1.36 -9.04 -14.03
N THR A 185 2.05 -8.11 -14.70
CA THR A 185 3.32 -8.39 -15.39
C THR A 185 4.46 -8.52 -14.39
N ASP A 186 5.45 -9.37 -14.69
CA ASP A 186 6.54 -9.74 -13.78
C ASP A 186 7.34 -8.55 -13.25
N GLY A 187 7.36 -7.44 -13.98
CA GLY A 187 8.00 -6.21 -13.53
C GLY A 187 7.29 -5.50 -12.40
N TYR A 188 6.04 -5.80 -12.17
CA TYR A 188 5.25 -5.28 -11.05
C TYR A 188 5.34 -6.14 -9.79
N ASP A 189 6.28 -7.05 -9.74
CA ASP A 189 6.68 -7.77 -8.52
C ASP A 189 7.43 -6.82 -7.60
N THR A 190 6.78 -6.35 -6.55
CA THR A 190 7.24 -5.23 -5.74
C THR A 190 6.76 -5.32 -4.30
N ASN A 191 7.50 -4.66 -3.42
CA ASN A 191 7.11 -4.41 -2.03
C ASN A 191 6.23 -3.15 -1.87
N SER A 192 5.81 -2.51 -2.95
CA SER A 192 4.96 -1.33 -2.88
C SER A 192 3.61 -1.64 -2.23
N ALA A 193 3.12 -0.68 -1.45
CA ALA A 193 1.81 -0.72 -0.81
C ALA A 193 0.77 0.11 -1.56
N VAL A 194 1.19 1.03 -2.44
CA VAL A 194 0.32 2.04 -3.06
C VAL A 194 0.73 2.37 -4.50
N LEU A 195 -0.24 2.84 -5.28
CA LEU A 195 -0.06 3.48 -6.58
C LEU A 195 -0.77 4.83 -6.58
N PHE A 196 -0.06 5.89 -6.93
CA PHE A 196 -0.59 7.24 -7.10
C PHE A 196 -0.40 7.73 -8.54
N PRO A 197 -1.18 8.71 -9.03
CA PRO A 197 -0.99 9.30 -10.35
C PRO A 197 0.45 9.74 -10.63
N GLU A 198 1.14 10.26 -9.63
CA GLU A 198 2.52 10.73 -9.75
C GLU A 198 3.54 9.62 -10.05
N THR A 199 3.17 8.36 -9.87
CA THR A 199 4.02 7.22 -10.21
C THR A 199 3.99 6.88 -11.71
N ILE A 200 3.06 7.45 -12.47
CA ILE A 200 2.91 7.23 -13.90
C ILE A 200 3.80 8.22 -14.66
N ALA A 201 4.42 7.76 -15.75
CA ALA A 201 5.26 8.62 -16.58
C ALA A 201 4.42 9.66 -17.33
N MET A 202 4.72 10.94 -17.09
CA MET A 202 4.06 12.08 -17.68
C MET A 202 4.95 13.32 -17.60
N ARG A 203 4.74 14.28 -18.49
CA ARG A 203 5.50 15.56 -18.52
C ARG A 203 4.93 16.61 -17.57
N THR A 204 3.63 16.57 -17.35
CA THR A 204 2.92 17.53 -16.50
C THR A 204 2.37 16.81 -15.27
N VAL A 205 2.64 17.36 -14.07
CA VAL A 205 2.08 16.83 -12.83
C VAL A 205 0.56 17.06 -12.85
N PRO A 206 -0.26 16.02 -12.59
CA PRO A 206 -1.71 16.17 -12.60
C PRO A 206 -2.18 17.07 -11.46
N THR A 207 -3.28 17.79 -11.68
CA THR A 207 -3.96 18.61 -10.66
C THR A 207 -4.94 17.79 -9.81
N PHE A 208 -5.21 16.56 -10.19
CA PHE A 208 -6.04 15.61 -9.47
C PHE A 208 -5.16 14.53 -8.82
N THR A 209 -5.71 13.86 -7.82
CA THR A 209 -5.06 12.70 -7.21
C THR A 209 -6.09 11.63 -6.87
N TRP A 210 -5.63 10.41 -6.76
CA TRP A 210 -6.30 9.26 -6.16
C TRP A 210 -5.21 8.33 -5.63
N GLY A 211 -5.54 7.47 -4.67
CA GLY A 211 -4.60 6.51 -4.12
C GLY A 211 -5.16 5.10 -4.24
N ALA A 212 -4.52 4.25 -5.05
CA ALA A 212 -4.80 2.82 -5.03
C ALA A 212 -3.94 2.17 -3.96
N ILE A 213 -4.59 1.56 -2.96
CA ILE A 213 -3.95 0.90 -1.82
C ILE A 213 -4.01 -0.61 -2.05
N PHE A 214 -2.87 -1.28 -1.91
CA PHE A 214 -2.74 -2.71 -2.20
C PHE A 214 -3.06 -3.56 -0.98
N ALA A 215 -4.32 -3.51 -0.54
CA ALA A 215 -4.78 -4.10 0.70
C ALA A 215 -4.53 -5.62 0.78
N ASP A 216 -4.63 -6.34 -0.33
CA ASP A 216 -4.35 -7.77 -0.40
C ASP A 216 -2.88 -8.10 -0.09
N ARG A 217 -1.95 -7.30 -0.61
CA ARG A 217 -0.51 -7.46 -0.34
C ARG A 217 -0.18 -7.14 1.12
N GLU A 218 -0.75 -6.08 1.64
CA GLU A 218 -0.52 -5.69 3.03
C GLU A 218 -1.06 -6.76 3.98
N ALA A 219 -2.28 -7.25 3.77
CA ALA A 219 -2.88 -8.33 4.54
C ALA A 219 -2.06 -9.63 4.45
N ALA A 220 -1.61 -10.01 3.25
CA ALA A 220 -0.82 -11.22 3.06
C ALA A 220 0.56 -11.15 3.76
N ARG A 221 1.24 -10.00 3.66
CA ARG A 221 2.52 -9.75 4.35
C ARG A 221 2.35 -9.74 5.86
N PHE A 222 1.34 -9.05 6.36
CA PHE A 222 0.98 -9.03 7.77
C PHE A 222 0.81 -10.45 8.30
N ARG A 223 -0.05 -11.24 7.69
CA ARG A 223 -0.35 -12.61 8.12
C ARG A 223 0.91 -13.47 8.18
N ARG A 224 1.78 -13.36 7.17
CA ARG A 224 3.03 -14.14 7.11
C ARG A 224 4.02 -13.72 8.17
N VAL A 225 4.28 -12.42 8.29
CA VAL A 225 5.28 -11.88 9.23
C VAL A 225 4.82 -12.02 10.67
N VAL A 226 3.58 -11.68 10.99
CA VAL A 226 3.05 -11.73 12.37
C VAL A 226 2.96 -13.17 12.87
N ARG A 227 2.57 -14.12 12.02
CA ARG A 227 2.54 -15.55 12.39
C ARG A 227 3.92 -16.04 12.83
N GLU A 228 4.95 -15.76 12.06
CA GLU A 228 6.30 -16.19 12.37
C GLU A 228 6.88 -15.44 13.59
N ALA A 229 6.67 -14.12 13.66
CA ALA A 229 7.13 -13.33 14.80
C ALA A 229 6.48 -13.79 16.11
N SER A 230 5.18 -14.12 16.09
CA SER A 230 4.48 -14.66 17.25
C SER A 230 5.03 -16.03 17.66
N ALA A 231 5.35 -16.90 16.71
CA ALA A 231 5.97 -18.19 16.99
C ALA A 231 7.37 -18.04 17.61
N ILE A 232 8.22 -17.17 17.05
CA ILE A 232 9.57 -16.89 17.56
C ILE A 232 9.52 -16.31 18.99
N THR A 233 8.60 -15.38 19.25
CA THR A 233 8.46 -14.72 20.55
C THR A 233 7.60 -15.50 21.53
N LYS A 234 6.99 -16.60 21.09
CA LYS A 234 6.04 -17.43 21.86
C LYS A 234 4.89 -16.60 22.44
N LEU A 235 4.45 -15.61 21.70
CA LEU A 235 3.32 -14.77 22.07
C LEU A 235 2.02 -15.54 21.95
N ASP A 236 1.22 -15.57 23.01
CA ASP A 236 -0.14 -16.08 22.96
C ASP A 236 -1.04 -15.01 22.33
N LEU A 237 -1.58 -15.32 21.15
CA LEU A 237 -2.47 -14.42 20.45
C LEU A 237 -3.91 -14.56 20.96
N PRO A 238 -4.64 -13.44 21.15
CA PRO A 238 -6.08 -13.49 21.33
C PRO A 238 -6.79 -14.18 20.16
N ALA A 239 -7.93 -14.79 20.43
CA ALA A 239 -8.68 -15.54 19.42
C ALA A 239 -9.03 -14.68 18.18
N ASP A 240 -9.44 -13.44 18.39
CA ASP A 240 -9.74 -12.51 17.31
C ASP A 240 -8.51 -12.16 16.48
N ALA A 241 -7.35 -11.94 17.12
CA ALA A 241 -6.10 -11.73 16.40
C ALA A 241 -5.69 -12.95 15.57
N ALA A 242 -5.93 -14.17 16.07
CA ALA A 242 -5.67 -15.40 15.32
C ALA A 242 -6.54 -15.51 14.06
N ARG A 243 -7.79 -15.04 14.08
CA ARG A 243 -8.68 -15.00 12.91
C ARG A 243 -8.05 -14.21 11.75
N LEU A 244 -7.43 -13.06 12.01
CA LEU A 244 -6.73 -12.28 10.97
C LEU A 244 -5.60 -13.07 10.29
N LEU A 245 -4.92 -13.93 11.05
CA LEU A 245 -3.83 -14.72 10.48
C LEU A 245 -4.35 -15.88 9.63
N ASP A 246 -5.55 -16.37 9.88
CA ASP A 246 -6.11 -17.55 9.22
C ASP A 246 -6.97 -17.18 8.00
N ASP A 247 -7.55 -15.98 7.96
CA ASP A 247 -8.45 -15.54 6.91
C ASP A 247 -7.88 -14.32 6.16
N GLN A 248 -7.55 -14.51 4.86
CA GLN A 248 -7.02 -13.46 4.00
C GLN A 248 -8.07 -12.37 3.72
N HIS A 249 -9.31 -12.77 3.44
CA HIS A 249 -10.36 -11.83 3.09
C HIS A 249 -10.74 -10.95 4.29
N LEU A 250 -10.90 -11.56 5.47
CA LEU A 250 -11.10 -10.81 6.71
C LEU A 250 -9.96 -9.82 6.99
N ALA A 251 -8.72 -10.23 6.73
CA ALA A 251 -7.57 -9.35 6.89
C ALA A 251 -7.60 -8.21 5.87
N GLU A 252 -7.92 -8.46 4.60
CA GLU A 252 -8.07 -7.43 3.56
C GLU A 252 -9.10 -6.37 3.95
N GLU A 253 -10.32 -6.78 4.34
CA GLU A 253 -11.38 -5.85 4.76
C GLU A 253 -10.99 -5.05 6.01
N THR A 254 -10.27 -5.69 6.95
CA THR A 254 -9.74 -5.03 8.15
C THR A 254 -8.70 -3.97 7.78
N PHE A 255 -7.79 -4.27 6.86
CA PHE A 255 -6.81 -3.32 6.36
C PHE A 255 -7.46 -2.16 5.61
N VAL A 256 -8.49 -2.43 4.80
CA VAL A 256 -9.26 -1.38 4.12
C VAL A 256 -9.89 -0.40 5.11
N MET A 257 -10.45 -0.89 6.21
CA MET A 257 -10.97 -0.02 7.27
C MET A 257 -9.86 0.79 7.95
N TRP A 258 -8.73 0.17 8.25
CA TRP A 258 -7.57 0.85 8.83
C TRP A 258 -7.05 1.94 7.89
N ASP A 259 -6.76 1.61 6.65
CA ASP A 259 -6.20 2.52 5.65
C ASP A 259 -7.14 3.68 5.32
N LEU A 260 -8.46 3.46 5.30
CA LEU A 260 -9.45 4.53 5.11
C LEU A 260 -9.26 5.64 6.16
N ILE A 261 -9.15 5.25 7.43
CA ILE A 261 -9.01 6.20 8.56
C ILE A 261 -7.60 6.80 8.58
N HIS A 262 -6.58 5.98 8.32
CA HIS A 262 -5.17 6.37 8.25
C HIS A 262 -4.95 7.46 7.18
N ASP A 263 -5.35 7.20 5.95
CA ASP A 263 -5.14 8.11 4.82
C ASP A 263 -5.95 9.42 4.98
N ARG A 264 -7.18 9.32 5.50
CA ARG A 264 -7.94 10.51 5.86
C ARG A 264 -7.22 11.36 6.89
N THR A 265 -6.55 10.72 7.85
CA THR A 265 -5.80 11.41 8.89
C THR A 265 -4.59 12.14 8.33
N HIS A 266 -3.92 11.60 7.32
CA HIS A 266 -2.87 12.33 6.59
C HIS A 266 -3.39 13.60 5.95
N MET A 267 -4.58 13.60 5.37
CA MET A 267 -5.12 14.75 4.68
C MET A 267 -5.56 15.86 5.64
N ARG A 268 -6.18 15.51 6.74
CA ARG A 268 -6.72 16.47 7.68
C ARG A 268 -6.62 16.01 9.13
N GLY A 269 -7.11 14.79 9.43
CA GLY A 269 -7.28 14.32 10.78
C GLY A 269 -8.08 15.33 11.64
N ASP A 270 -7.78 15.36 12.91
CA ASP A 270 -8.38 16.29 13.88
C ASP A 270 -7.58 17.59 14.05
N LEU A 271 -6.46 17.73 13.33
CA LEU A 271 -5.64 18.93 13.38
C LEU A 271 -6.28 20.08 12.58
N PRO A 272 -6.14 21.34 13.02
CA PRO A 272 -6.68 22.50 12.33
C PRO A 272 -5.93 22.85 11.04
N PHE A 273 -4.83 22.19 10.76
CA PHE A 273 -4.00 22.35 9.56
C PHE A 273 -3.60 20.97 9.04
N ASP A 274 -3.34 20.90 7.74
CA ASP A 274 -2.76 19.70 7.11
C ASP A 274 -1.31 19.52 7.58
N PRO A 275 -0.98 18.46 8.35
CA PRO A 275 0.39 18.22 8.79
C PRO A 275 1.35 17.99 7.63
N PHE A 276 0.86 17.54 6.48
CA PHE A 276 1.62 17.49 5.24
C PHE A 276 1.87 18.84 4.56
N MET A 277 1.25 19.92 4.96
CA MET A 277 1.74 21.25 4.52
C MET A 277 3.17 21.52 5.01
N ILE A 278 3.63 20.76 5.99
CA ILE A 278 5.03 20.67 6.39
C ILE A 278 5.84 19.81 5.39
N LYS A 279 5.19 19.16 4.43
CA LYS A 279 5.66 18.15 3.47
C LYS A 279 6.96 18.46 2.76
N GLN A 280 7.25 19.68 2.53
CA GLN A 280 8.47 20.01 1.82
C GLN A 280 9.62 20.09 2.82
N ARG A 281 10.30 18.96 3.06
CA ARG A 281 11.55 18.86 3.81
C ARG A 281 11.37 18.71 5.33
N MET A 282 10.69 17.63 5.72
CA MET A 282 10.72 17.18 7.11
C MET A 282 11.99 16.33 7.36
N PRO A 283 12.60 16.41 8.56
CA PRO A 283 13.52 15.38 9.00
C PRO A 283 12.86 13.99 8.97
N TYR A 284 13.64 12.97 8.69
CA TYR A 284 13.15 11.61 8.50
C TYR A 284 12.31 11.07 9.66
N PHE A 285 12.71 11.32 10.89
CA PHE A 285 11.97 10.90 12.08
C PHE A 285 10.58 11.55 12.22
N LEU A 286 10.34 12.70 11.57
CA LEU A 286 9.00 13.30 11.52
C LEU A 286 8.07 12.55 10.58
N TYR A 287 8.56 11.97 9.48
CA TYR A 287 7.77 11.05 8.69
C TYR A 287 7.34 9.85 9.54
N SER A 288 8.26 9.31 10.35
CA SER A 288 7.95 8.20 11.25
C SER A 288 6.87 8.54 12.27
N LEU A 289 6.92 9.74 12.84
CA LEU A 289 5.90 10.21 13.79
C LEU A 289 4.57 10.48 13.09
N GLU A 290 4.59 10.99 11.86
CA GLU A 290 3.37 11.27 11.11
C GLU A 290 2.64 9.97 10.74
N GLU A 291 3.35 8.99 10.21
CA GLU A 291 2.78 7.66 9.93
C GLU A 291 2.24 7.00 11.20
N LEU A 292 3.02 7.05 12.29
CA LEU A 292 2.57 6.53 13.58
C LEU A 292 1.34 7.28 14.11
N ARG A 293 1.29 8.61 13.99
CA ARG A 293 0.12 9.42 14.38
C ARG A 293 -1.13 8.97 13.65
N CYS A 294 -1.04 8.74 12.34
CA CYS A 294 -2.17 8.31 11.53
C CYS A 294 -2.66 6.91 11.95
N ASP A 295 -1.75 5.98 12.22
CA ASP A 295 -2.11 4.67 12.72
C ASP A 295 -2.70 4.69 14.12
N LEU A 296 -2.14 5.49 15.02
CA LEU A 296 -2.68 5.60 16.38
C LEU A 296 -4.02 6.34 16.41
N THR A 297 -4.28 7.21 15.42
CA THR A 297 -5.61 7.77 15.19
C THR A 297 -6.58 6.69 14.71
N ALA A 298 -6.19 5.89 13.72
CA ALA A 298 -7.02 4.76 13.28
C ALA A 298 -7.29 3.76 14.42
N TYR A 299 -6.29 3.50 15.23
CA TYR A 299 -6.43 2.67 16.43
C TYR A 299 -7.44 3.25 17.43
N ARG A 300 -7.32 4.54 17.76
CA ARG A 300 -8.26 5.23 18.68
C ARG A 300 -9.68 5.20 18.15
N GLU A 301 -9.87 5.48 16.87
CA GLU A 301 -11.20 5.44 16.23
C GLU A 301 -11.76 4.03 16.22
N ALA A 302 -10.93 3.02 15.98
CA ALA A 302 -11.32 1.62 16.08
C ALA A 302 -11.80 1.26 17.50
N VAL A 303 -11.08 1.69 18.54
CA VAL A 303 -11.53 1.51 19.95
C VAL A 303 -12.86 2.24 20.19
N ARG A 304 -13.05 3.44 19.63
CA ARG A 304 -14.31 4.20 19.75
C ARG A 304 -15.45 3.45 19.10
N LEU A 305 -15.28 2.95 17.88
CA LEU A 305 -16.30 2.20 17.13
C LEU A 305 -16.64 0.85 17.81
N GLU A 306 -15.63 0.14 18.34
CA GLU A 306 -15.87 -1.09 19.11
C GLU A 306 -16.77 -0.85 20.32
N ARG A 307 -16.58 0.28 21.02
CA ARG A 307 -17.26 0.58 22.28
C ARG A 307 -18.58 1.33 22.12
N ALA A 308 -18.86 1.92 20.95
CA ALA A 308 -20.08 2.70 20.71
C ALA A 308 -21.31 1.78 20.63
N GLU A 309 -22.41 2.22 21.25
CA GLU A 309 -23.65 1.43 21.32
C GLU A 309 -24.38 1.35 19.96
N ASP A 310 -24.21 2.36 19.13
CA ASP A 310 -24.87 2.54 17.82
C ASP A 310 -24.07 1.98 16.64
N THR A 311 -22.91 1.39 16.90
CA THR A 311 -22.11 0.71 15.86
C THR A 311 -22.73 -0.66 15.55
N ASP A 312 -22.93 -0.96 14.27
CA ASP A 312 -23.37 -2.29 13.83
C ASP A 312 -22.33 -3.39 14.13
N ASP A 313 -22.78 -4.65 14.13
CA ASP A 313 -21.94 -5.77 14.55
C ASP A 313 -20.75 -6.02 13.62
N VAL A 314 -20.90 -5.81 12.31
CA VAL A 314 -19.82 -5.99 11.33
C VAL A 314 -18.74 -4.93 11.53
N THR A 315 -19.12 -3.68 11.58
CA THR A 315 -18.21 -2.57 11.85
C THR A 315 -17.51 -2.74 13.20
N ARG A 316 -18.24 -3.19 14.24
CA ARG A 316 -17.68 -3.42 15.57
C ARG A 316 -16.64 -4.56 15.57
N ASP A 317 -16.91 -5.65 14.87
CA ASP A 317 -15.97 -6.78 14.74
C ASP A 317 -14.69 -6.32 14.03
N HIS A 318 -14.80 -5.67 12.87
CA HIS A 318 -13.63 -5.12 12.16
C HIS A 318 -12.89 -4.06 12.98
N ALA A 319 -13.58 -3.22 13.73
CA ALA A 319 -12.96 -2.24 14.62
C ALA A 319 -12.10 -2.92 15.71
N LYS A 320 -12.54 -4.06 16.25
CA LYS A 320 -11.70 -4.87 17.13
C LYS A 320 -10.48 -5.44 16.42
N LEU A 321 -10.64 -5.92 15.20
CA LEU A 321 -9.57 -6.50 14.40
C LEU A 321 -8.54 -5.45 13.97
N VAL A 322 -8.95 -4.22 13.63
CA VAL A 322 -8.05 -3.09 13.33
C VAL A 322 -7.09 -2.82 14.47
N GLN A 323 -7.52 -2.92 15.73
CA GLN A 323 -6.64 -2.72 16.88
C GLN A 323 -5.48 -3.73 16.87
N TYR A 324 -5.76 -5.00 16.56
CA TYR A 324 -4.72 -6.02 16.45
C TYR A 324 -3.85 -5.83 15.19
N ALA A 325 -4.47 -5.48 14.06
CA ALA A 325 -3.74 -5.24 12.83
C ALA A 325 -2.69 -4.12 13.00
N VAL A 326 -3.11 -2.94 13.49
CA VAL A 326 -2.22 -1.80 13.75
C VAL A 326 -1.11 -2.18 14.73
N LEU A 327 -1.46 -2.80 15.86
CA LEU A 327 -0.50 -3.15 16.88
C LEU A 327 0.59 -4.09 16.35
N PHE A 328 0.19 -5.21 15.77
CA PHE A 328 1.14 -6.24 15.34
C PHE A 328 1.93 -5.81 14.10
N ASP A 329 1.31 -5.08 13.18
CA ASP A 329 2.01 -4.59 12.01
C ASP A 329 3.13 -3.62 12.42
N ARG A 330 2.83 -2.70 13.33
CA ARG A 330 3.82 -1.76 13.86
C ARG A 330 4.95 -2.46 14.62
N ILE A 331 4.65 -3.34 15.56
CA ILE A 331 5.69 -3.94 16.41
C ILE A 331 6.44 -5.11 15.76
N PHE A 332 5.89 -5.78 14.76
CA PHE A 332 6.54 -6.94 14.13
C PHE A 332 6.96 -6.69 12.69
N ARG A 333 6.09 -6.19 11.82
CA ARG A 333 6.42 -6.03 10.42
C ARG A 333 7.19 -4.73 10.14
N PHE A 334 6.62 -3.60 10.43
CA PHE A 334 7.25 -2.31 10.11
C PHE A 334 8.58 -2.10 10.84
N ALA A 335 8.71 -2.60 12.06
CA ALA A 335 9.95 -2.45 12.82
C ALA A 335 11.17 -3.16 12.22
N ILE A 336 10.97 -4.18 11.36
CA ILE A 336 12.04 -5.03 10.84
C ILE A 336 12.08 -5.16 9.32
N THR A 337 11.08 -4.66 8.58
CA THR A 337 11.06 -4.72 7.10
C THR A 337 11.73 -3.49 6.48
N GLY A 338 12.17 -3.64 5.22
CA GLY A 338 12.83 -2.59 4.46
C GLY A 338 14.28 -2.32 4.87
N THR A 339 14.89 -1.36 4.19
CA THR A 339 16.25 -0.94 4.54
C THR A 339 16.20 0.00 5.73
N ARG A 340 17.08 -0.20 6.72
CA ARG A 340 17.17 0.60 7.94
C ARG A 340 17.20 2.11 7.69
N VAL A 341 17.87 2.54 6.63
CA VAL A 341 18.05 3.95 6.27
C VAL A 341 16.79 4.58 5.66
N ARG A 342 15.84 3.79 5.15
CA ARG A 342 14.63 4.29 4.48
C ARG A 342 13.33 3.77 5.07
N ASN A 343 13.42 3.00 6.13
CA ASN A 343 12.24 2.50 6.83
C ASN A 343 11.78 3.50 7.88
N TYR A 344 11.10 4.56 7.47
CA TYR A 344 10.50 5.53 8.40
C TYR A 344 9.42 4.88 9.27
N ASP A 345 8.72 3.88 8.80
CA ASP A 345 7.77 3.11 9.60
C ASP A 345 8.43 2.32 10.73
N GLY A 346 9.65 1.88 10.52
CA GLY A 346 10.40 1.11 11.51
C GLY A 346 10.67 1.87 12.80
N VAL A 347 10.96 3.16 12.74
CA VAL A 347 11.12 4.00 13.95
C VAL A 347 9.80 4.10 14.69
N GLY A 348 8.68 4.28 13.98
CA GLY A 348 7.34 4.28 14.59
C GLY A 348 7.02 2.97 15.31
N GLY A 349 7.33 1.84 14.70
CA GLY A 349 7.15 0.51 15.32
C GLY A 349 7.99 0.30 16.56
N GLN A 350 9.27 0.72 16.52
CA GLN A 350 10.14 0.67 17.71
C GLN A 350 9.65 1.59 18.83
N LEU A 351 9.12 2.76 18.47
CA LEU A 351 8.58 3.73 19.43
C LEU A 351 7.37 3.15 20.16
N LEU A 352 6.44 2.56 19.43
CA LEU A 352 5.27 1.90 20.01
C LEU A 352 5.68 0.74 20.93
N PHE A 353 6.59 -0.11 20.48
CA PHE A 353 7.11 -1.22 21.31
C PHE A 353 7.74 -0.72 22.60
N ALA A 354 8.63 0.28 22.53
CA ALA A 354 9.28 0.85 23.69
C ALA A 354 8.30 1.50 24.67
N TRP A 355 7.29 2.20 24.13
CA TRP A 355 6.22 2.81 24.92
C TRP A 355 5.41 1.78 25.69
N LEU A 356 4.95 0.73 25.02
CA LEU A 356 4.23 -0.39 25.66
C LEU A 356 5.07 -1.07 26.75
N HIS A 357 6.37 -1.24 26.50
CA HIS A 357 7.28 -1.84 27.47
C HIS A 357 7.50 -0.92 28.69
N GLN A 358 7.70 0.38 28.49
CA GLN A 358 7.85 1.35 29.58
C GLN A 358 6.60 1.46 30.46
N HIS A 359 5.41 1.27 29.86
CA HIS A 359 4.14 1.25 30.57
C HIS A 359 3.75 -0.13 31.10
N ARG A 360 4.65 -1.12 30.99
CA ARG A 360 4.51 -2.49 31.52
C ARG A 360 3.36 -3.28 30.92
N VAL A 361 2.83 -2.87 29.80
CA VAL A 361 1.79 -3.61 29.04
C VAL A 361 2.42 -4.70 28.18
N LEU A 362 3.66 -4.49 27.75
CA LEU A 362 4.46 -5.47 27.03
C LEU A 362 5.70 -5.81 27.87
N HIS A 363 5.89 -7.09 28.17
CA HIS A 363 7.02 -7.55 29.00
C HIS A 363 7.46 -8.97 28.66
N TRP A 364 8.59 -9.39 29.21
CA TRP A 364 9.15 -10.71 29.00
C TRP A 364 9.08 -11.55 30.27
N THR A 365 8.66 -12.82 30.11
CA THR A 365 8.81 -13.83 31.15
C THR A 365 9.61 -14.98 30.57
N ASP A 366 10.84 -15.16 31.04
CA ASP A 366 11.83 -16.05 30.43
C ASP A 366 12.05 -15.72 28.95
N THR A 367 11.62 -16.62 28.06
CA THR A 367 11.76 -16.48 26.61
C THR A 367 10.45 -16.13 25.90
N ARG A 368 9.41 -15.79 26.66
CA ARG A 368 8.06 -15.52 26.14
C ARG A 368 7.77 -14.03 26.20
N LEU A 369 7.29 -13.48 25.11
CA LEU A 369 6.70 -12.14 25.09
C LEU A 369 5.26 -12.23 25.65
N ILE A 370 4.93 -11.32 26.54
CA ILE A 370 3.60 -11.22 27.15
C ILE A 370 3.06 -9.82 26.89
N ILE A 371 1.79 -9.74 26.55
CA ILE A 371 1.04 -8.50 26.38
C ILE A 371 -0.22 -8.58 27.25
N ASP A 372 -0.42 -7.58 28.09
CA ASP A 372 -1.58 -7.42 28.95
C ASP A 372 -2.69 -6.73 28.15
N TRP A 373 -3.46 -7.53 27.44
CA TRP A 373 -4.40 -7.09 26.38
C TRP A 373 -5.44 -6.07 26.83
N ASP A 374 -5.89 -6.17 28.09
CA ASP A 374 -6.93 -5.28 28.63
C ASP A 374 -6.41 -3.81 28.77
N ASP A 375 -5.11 -3.64 28.97
CA ASP A 375 -4.47 -2.33 29.16
C ASP A 375 -3.93 -1.72 27.86
N VAL A 376 -3.79 -2.52 26.78
CA VAL A 376 -3.24 -2.08 25.49
C VAL A 376 -3.98 -0.86 24.95
N PRO A 377 -5.33 -0.81 24.88
CA PRO A 377 -6.03 0.29 24.23
C PRO A 377 -5.69 1.65 24.85
N GLU A 378 -5.71 1.74 26.15
CA GLU A 378 -5.47 3.01 26.84
C GLU A 378 -4.02 3.48 26.70
N VAL A 379 -3.07 2.56 26.72
CA VAL A 379 -1.64 2.88 26.58
C VAL A 379 -1.30 3.28 25.15
N VAL A 380 -1.86 2.63 24.15
CA VAL A 380 -1.68 2.98 22.73
C VAL A 380 -2.30 4.35 22.45
N ILE A 381 -3.52 4.62 22.92
CA ILE A 381 -4.20 5.91 22.78
C ILE A 381 -3.40 7.03 23.47
N ALA A 382 -2.78 6.74 24.62
CA ALA A 382 -1.94 7.72 25.33
C ALA A 382 -0.75 8.17 24.47
N LEU A 383 -0.06 7.24 23.77
CA LEU A 383 1.02 7.61 22.84
C LEU A 383 0.49 8.49 21.69
N GLY A 384 -0.66 8.14 21.13
CA GLY A 384 -1.30 8.95 20.10
C GLY A 384 -1.56 10.38 20.56
N ARG A 385 -2.05 10.55 21.78
CA ARG A 385 -2.27 11.88 22.40
C ARG A 385 -0.97 12.67 22.59
N GLU A 386 0.10 12.03 23.03
CA GLU A 386 1.41 12.68 23.15
C GLU A 386 1.90 13.23 21.81
N ILE A 387 1.73 12.48 20.74
CA ILE A 387 2.11 12.92 19.40
C ILE A 387 1.19 14.03 18.90
N GLU A 388 -0.11 13.93 19.09
CA GLU A 388 -1.08 14.99 18.73
C GLU A 388 -0.82 16.28 19.52
N GLU A 389 -0.55 16.18 20.80
CA GLU A 389 -0.21 17.32 21.65
C GLU A 389 1.04 18.04 21.15
N LEU A 390 2.06 17.29 20.69
CA LEU A 390 3.24 17.85 20.05
C LEU A 390 2.88 18.73 18.84
N TYR A 391 1.95 18.28 18.00
CA TYR A 391 1.49 19.05 16.83
C TYR A 391 0.69 20.28 17.25
N TRP A 392 -0.22 20.15 18.20
CA TRP A 392 -1.01 21.26 18.73
C TRP A 392 -0.16 22.36 19.35
N GLN A 393 0.83 21.99 20.17
CA GLN A 393 1.77 22.94 20.77
C GLN A 393 2.66 23.63 19.74
N SER A 394 2.75 23.08 18.54
CA SER A 394 3.59 23.61 17.47
C SER A 394 2.89 24.51 16.49
N ILE A 395 1.60 24.81 16.68
CA ILE A 395 0.82 25.67 15.78
C ILE A 395 1.47 27.04 15.61
N ASP A 396 1.98 27.62 16.68
CA ASP A 396 2.64 28.94 16.70
C ASP A 396 4.17 28.87 16.83
N ARG A 397 4.75 27.65 16.83
CA ARG A 397 6.19 27.45 16.93
C ARG A 397 6.87 27.60 15.56
N PRO A 398 8.11 28.13 15.54
CA PRO A 398 8.94 27.97 14.35
C PRO A 398 9.15 26.50 14.01
N LYS A 399 9.21 26.16 12.74
CA LYS A 399 9.37 24.80 12.22
C LYS A 399 10.50 24.02 12.92
N THR A 400 11.65 24.67 13.11
CA THR A 400 12.80 24.07 13.81
C THR A 400 12.48 23.71 15.27
N ALA A 401 11.70 24.52 15.98
CA ALA A 401 11.30 24.22 17.34
C ALA A 401 10.39 22.99 17.44
N HIS A 402 9.47 22.84 16.46
CA HIS A 402 8.68 21.62 16.32
C HIS A 402 9.58 20.39 16.09
N TRP A 403 10.56 20.48 15.18
CA TRP A 403 11.48 19.40 14.90
C TRP A 403 12.28 18.97 16.13
N LEU A 404 12.76 19.93 16.92
CA LEU A 404 13.49 19.64 18.16
C LEU A 404 12.60 18.98 19.23
N ALA A 405 11.36 19.41 19.36
CA ALA A 405 10.40 18.79 20.27
C ALA A 405 10.06 17.35 19.86
N ALA A 406 9.85 17.12 18.57
CA ALA A 406 9.63 15.78 18.01
C ALA A 406 10.86 14.87 18.23
N TYR A 407 12.06 15.40 17.99
CA TYR A 407 13.29 14.68 18.25
C TYR A 407 13.44 14.32 19.74
N ALA A 408 13.09 15.23 20.65
CA ALA A 408 13.11 14.96 22.08
C ALA A 408 12.15 13.84 22.46
N LEU A 409 10.92 13.83 21.95
CA LEU A 409 9.95 12.74 22.17
C LEU A 409 10.51 11.39 21.72
N VAL A 410 11.04 11.31 20.51
CA VAL A 410 11.60 10.06 19.97
C VAL A 410 12.81 9.59 20.77
N SER A 411 13.76 10.49 21.06
CA SER A 411 15.02 10.13 21.76
C SER A 411 14.83 9.79 23.22
N THR A 412 13.86 10.36 23.91
CA THR A 412 13.55 10.03 25.31
C THR A 412 12.84 8.69 25.43
N THR A 413 12.05 8.31 24.43
CA THR A 413 11.35 7.02 24.40
C THR A 413 12.29 5.88 23.98
N LEU A 414 13.06 6.07 22.89
CA LEU A 414 13.92 5.00 22.35
C LEU A 414 15.30 4.91 23.02
N THR A 415 15.79 5.95 23.67
CA THR A 415 17.10 6.00 24.33
C THR A 415 18.23 5.51 23.42
N PRO A 416 18.71 6.33 22.46
CA PRO A 416 19.73 5.92 21.51
C PRO A 416 21.03 5.49 22.18
N HIS A 417 21.70 4.49 21.61
CA HIS A 417 22.98 4.02 22.13
C HIS A 417 24.01 5.17 22.14
N PRO A 418 24.82 5.34 23.19
CA PRO A 418 25.76 6.46 23.33
C PRO A 418 26.79 6.61 22.19
N ALA A 419 27.11 5.52 21.48
CA ALA A 419 28.00 5.55 20.32
C ALA A 419 27.30 5.94 19.02
N SER A 420 25.96 6.01 19.00
CA SER A 420 25.17 6.33 17.80
C SER A 420 25.32 7.80 17.41
N ASN A 421 25.06 8.12 16.14
CA ASN A 421 25.01 9.50 15.69
C ASN A 421 23.88 10.28 16.38
N TRP A 422 22.77 9.63 16.70
CA TRP A 422 21.65 10.22 17.43
C TRP A 422 22.03 10.68 18.82
N ALA A 423 22.74 9.84 19.59
CA ALA A 423 23.23 10.21 20.93
C ALA A 423 24.24 11.36 20.87
N ARG A 424 25.10 11.39 19.84
CA ARG A 424 26.04 12.49 19.65
C ARG A 424 25.37 13.82 19.40
N VAL A 425 24.19 13.80 18.77
CA VAL A 425 23.36 15.00 18.54
C VAL A 425 22.76 15.46 19.88
N VAL A 426 22.18 14.54 20.66
CA VAL A 426 21.59 14.87 21.97
C VAL A 426 22.64 15.44 22.93
N ASP A 427 23.84 14.86 22.96
CA ASP A 427 24.92 15.30 23.83
C ASP A 427 25.64 16.58 23.34
N GLY A 428 25.16 17.20 22.24
CA GLY A 428 25.81 18.38 21.63
C GLY A 428 27.21 18.08 21.06
N ARG A 429 27.57 16.82 20.90
CA ARG A 429 28.86 16.40 20.30
C ARG A 429 28.85 16.44 18.78
N ARG A 430 27.66 16.51 18.19
CA ARG A 430 27.43 16.72 16.76
C ARG A 430 26.30 17.73 16.63
N ASP A 431 26.59 18.85 16.00
CA ASP A 431 25.55 19.82 15.68
C ASP A 431 24.58 19.15 14.67
N LEU A 432 23.30 19.16 15.00
CA LEU A 432 22.29 19.02 13.97
C LEU A 432 22.52 20.21 13.02
N PRO A 433 22.51 20.02 11.70
CA PRO A 433 22.68 21.12 10.76
C PRO A 433 21.45 22.04 10.75
N LEU A 434 21.09 22.57 11.93
CA LEU A 434 19.96 23.47 12.15
C LEU A 434 20.25 24.88 11.68
N ASP A 435 21.53 25.24 11.60
CA ASP A 435 22.00 26.57 11.17
C ASP A 435 22.08 26.71 9.63
N GLY A 436 21.90 25.62 8.90
CA GLY A 436 21.88 25.59 7.46
C GLY A 436 20.48 25.81 6.87
N PRO A 437 20.36 25.93 5.53
CA PRO A 437 19.06 25.91 4.89
C PRO A 437 18.31 24.63 5.30
N PRO A 438 16.98 24.69 5.50
CA PRO A 438 16.18 23.55 5.95
C PRO A 438 16.44 22.24 5.19
N LYS A 439 16.84 22.36 3.91
CA LYS A 439 17.25 21.25 3.07
C LYS A 439 18.42 20.43 3.62
N GLY A 440 19.41 21.08 4.20
CA GLY A 440 20.58 20.37 4.76
C GLY A 440 20.24 19.50 5.95
N PHE A 441 19.25 19.90 6.76
CA PHE A 441 18.78 19.12 7.89
C PHE A 441 17.86 17.96 7.47
N THR A 442 16.97 18.20 6.52
CA THR A 442 16.03 17.19 6.03
C THR A 442 16.67 16.12 5.13
N ASP A 443 17.76 16.49 4.44
CA ASP A 443 18.52 15.58 3.59
C ASP A 443 19.62 14.83 4.37
N ALA A 444 19.90 15.24 5.61
CA ALA A 444 20.84 14.56 6.49
C ALA A 444 20.20 13.29 7.07
N VAL A 445 20.15 12.24 6.26
CA VAL A 445 19.86 10.89 6.75
C VAL A 445 21.01 10.47 7.65
N LEU A 446 20.72 10.24 8.92
CA LEU A 446 21.74 9.73 9.84
C LEU A 446 22.00 8.26 9.50
N PRO A 447 23.27 7.85 9.26
CA PRO A 447 23.58 6.48 8.82
C PRO A 447 23.10 5.36 9.75
N ASP A 448 22.89 5.69 11.03
CA ASP A 448 22.44 4.79 12.09
C ASP A 448 21.12 5.25 12.71
N GLU A 449 20.18 5.69 11.90
CA GLU A 449 18.85 6.13 12.35
C GLU A 449 18.24 5.21 13.41
N PHE A 450 18.28 5.58 14.67
CA PHE A 450 17.96 4.74 15.80
C PHE A 450 18.34 3.27 15.58
N PRO A 451 19.54 2.85 16.00
CA PRO A 451 19.96 1.46 15.89
C PRO A 451 18.88 0.56 16.47
N LEU A 452 18.57 -0.52 15.79
CA LEU A 452 17.61 -1.50 16.27
C LEU A 452 18.00 -1.91 17.70
N SER A 453 17.02 -2.05 18.58
CA SER A 453 17.25 -2.64 19.89
C SER A 453 17.78 -4.08 19.75
N MET A 454 18.40 -4.64 20.78
CA MET A 454 18.88 -6.03 20.77
C MET A 454 17.76 -7.01 20.38
N PHE A 455 16.53 -6.74 20.80
CA PHE A 455 15.37 -7.53 20.43
C PHE A 455 15.13 -7.48 18.90
N TYR A 456 15.06 -6.28 18.34
CA TYR A 456 14.81 -6.12 16.90
C TYR A 456 15.99 -6.57 16.02
N GLU A 457 17.21 -6.41 16.47
CA GLU A 457 18.39 -7.01 15.82
C GLU A 457 18.26 -8.54 15.73
N ALA A 458 17.86 -9.17 16.82
CA ALA A 458 17.68 -10.62 16.87
C ALA A 458 16.47 -11.08 16.04
N LEU A 459 15.35 -10.36 16.14
CA LEU A 459 14.12 -10.67 15.40
C LEU A 459 14.35 -10.52 13.89
N SER A 460 14.92 -9.39 13.44
CA SER A 460 15.22 -9.15 12.02
C SER A 460 16.10 -10.25 11.43
N LYS A 461 17.15 -10.69 12.16
CA LYS A 461 18.01 -11.78 11.70
C LYS A 461 17.28 -13.13 11.59
N LYS A 462 16.36 -13.41 12.52
CA LYS A 462 15.57 -14.65 12.52
C LYS A 462 14.49 -14.64 11.44
N MET A 463 14.01 -13.46 11.09
CA MET A 463 12.91 -13.25 10.16
C MET A 463 13.38 -12.99 8.71
N ALA A 464 14.69 -12.91 8.43
CA ALA A 464 15.21 -12.48 7.14
C ALA A 464 14.60 -13.27 5.96
N ASP A 465 14.59 -14.60 6.03
CA ASP A 465 14.02 -15.46 4.97
C ASP A 465 12.50 -15.25 4.82
N VAL A 466 11.80 -14.98 5.92
CA VAL A 466 10.36 -14.72 5.90
C VAL A 466 10.08 -13.37 5.24
N ILE A 467 10.85 -12.33 5.60
CA ILE A 467 10.74 -11.00 5.01
C ILE A 467 11.02 -11.06 3.51
N ASP A 468 12.09 -11.71 3.10
CA ASP A 468 12.46 -11.87 1.69
C ASP A 468 11.36 -12.60 0.91
N SER A 469 10.69 -13.58 1.53
CA SER A 469 9.59 -14.31 0.93
C SER A 469 8.28 -13.52 0.79
N THR A 470 8.22 -12.29 1.30
CA THR A 470 7.04 -11.41 1.12
C THR A 470 7.13 -10.54 -0.12
N ALA A 471 8.27 -10.53 -0.83
CA ALA A 471 8.38 -9.84 -2.11
C ALA A 471 7.37 -10.40 -3.12
N GLY A 472 6.62 -9.53 -3.77
CA GLY A 472 5.59 -9.92 -4.75
C GLY A 472 4.39 -10.69 -4.19
N LEU A 473 4.35 -10.95 -2.87
CA LEU A 473 3.23 -11.66 -2.25
C LEU A 473 1.92 -10.89 -2.46
N THR A 474 0.89 -11.62 -2.87
CA THR A 474 -0.50 -11.12 -2.98
C THR A 474 -1.42 -11.98 -2.13
N GLY A 475 -2.68 -11.59 -2.01
CA GLY A 475 -3.70 -12.37 -1.29
C GLY A 475 -3.99 -13.76 -1.87
N ARG A 476 -3.47 -14.07 -3.04
CA ARG A 476 -3.62 -15.34 -3.74
C ARG A 476 -2.42 -16.29 -3.59
N GLY A 477 -1.38 -15.88 -2.89
CA GLY A 477 -0.14 -16.65 -2.68
C GLY A 477 -0.24 -17.74 -1.63
#